data_3a23834bb524fce4f44f686b2b7f35dd
#
_entry.id   3a23834bb524fce4f44f686b2b7f35dd
#
_cell.length_a   1.000
_cell.length_b   1.000
_cell.length_c   1.000
_cell.angle_alpha   90.00
_cell.angle_beta   90.00
_cell.angle_gamma   90.00
#
_symmetry.space_group_name_H-M   'P 1'
#
loop_
_entity.id
_entity.type
_entity.pdbx_description
1 polymer ?
#
loop_
_entity_poly.entity_id
_entity_poly.type
_entity_poly.pdbx_seq_one_letter_code
_entity_poly.pdbx_strand_id
1 'polypeptide(L)'
;LGHRMINKDQLVRKGLWYQSSQYMGCELRDKTLGVVGLGGIGSSVIELLKGFGMKKTLVYDPFIDENKAKELNVNKVELNELMQQSDFITVHCPLNKDTRDLISYRELSLMKSSSFIINTARGGIINEDALFESLSKNHIAGAALDCFDNEPIIEPHRFGELENVLLAPHSIAWTQELFRDMGKICTKNMIDISNGIR
;
A
#
# COMPACT_ATOMS: atom_id res chain seq x y z
N LEU A 1 7.88 4.32 -5.78
CA LEU A 1 7.15 3.60 -6.83
C LEU A 1 6.82 4.55 -8.00
N GLY A 2 5.99 5.56 -7.84
CA GLY A 2 5.59 6.47 -8.92
C GLY A 2 6.73 7.12 -9.69
N HIS A 3 7.82 7.47 -9.04
CA HIS A 3 9.02 8.03 -9.69
C HIS A 3 10.00 7.00 -10.25
N ARG A 4 9.71 5.70 -10.16
CA ARG A 4 10.59 4.63 -10.66
C ARG A 4 12.02 4.71 -10.10
N MET A 5 12.19 5.08 -8.84
CA MET A 5 13.51 5.38 -8.25
C MET A 5 14.46 4.19 -8.28
N ILE A 6 13.98 2.97 -8.00
CA ILE A 6 14.83 1.77 -8.02
C ILE A 6 15.39 1.52 -9.42
N ASN A 7 14.54 1.64 -10.46
CA ASN A 7 14.98 1.48 -11.84
C ASN A 7 16.03 2.53 -12.21
N LYS A 8 15.81 3.81 -11.84
CA LYS A 8 16.75 4.91 -12.10
C LYS A 8 18.07 4.74 -11.35
N ASP A 9 18.04 4.29 -10.09
CA ASP A 9 19.25 3.95 -9.32
C ASP A 9 20.06 2.87 -10.05
N GLN A 10 19.41 1.81 -10.53
CA GLN A 10 20.04 0.74 -11.29
C GLN A 10 20.71 1.24 -12.59
N LEU A 11 20.11 2.20 -13.29
CA LEU A 11 20.71 2.79 -14.48
C LEU A 11 22.06 3.46 -14.16
N VAL A 12 22.11 4.23 -13.08
CA VAL A 12 23.35 4.89 -12.66
C VAL A 12 24.43 3.87 -12.30
N ARG A 13 24.06 2.86 -11.50
CA ARG A 13 25.00 1.80 -11.08
C ARG A 13 25.57 1.00 -12.26
N LYS A 14 24.77 0.84 -13.33
CA LYS A 14 25.16 0.12 -14.56
C LYS A 14 25.78 1.01 -15.63
N GLY A 15 25.93 2.31 -15.42
CA GLY A 15 26.46 3.27 -16.40
C GLY A 15 25.54 3.52 -17.60
N LEU A 16 24.22 3.28 -17.42
CA LEU A 16 23.20 3.38 -18.48
C LEU A 16 22.43 4.72 -18.40
N TRP A 17 23.11 5.80 -18.10
CA TRP A 17 22.56 7.14 -17.90
C TRP A 17 21.55 7.59 -18.96
N TYR A 18 21.88 7.38 -20.22
CA TYR A 18 21.07 7.84 -21.34
C TYR A 18 19.76 7.07 -21.55
N GLN A 19 19.51 6.00 -20.78
CA GLN A 19 18.26 5.23 -20.82
C GLN A 19 17.21 5.75 -19.83
N SER A 20 17.48 6.84 -19.14
CA SER A 20 16.60 7.38 -18.07
C SER A 20 15.18 7.71 -18.54
N SER A 21 15.00 8.08 -19.82
CA SER A 21 13.67 8.34 -20.39
C SER A 21 12.74 7.13 -20.45
N GLN A 22 13.28 5.90 -20.36
CA GLN A 22 12.48 4.67 -20.32
C GLN A 22 11.68 4.53 -19.00
N TYR A 23 12.12 5.21 -17.95
CA TYR A 23 11.53 5.15 -16.62
C TYR A 23 10.89 6.49 -16.22
N MET A 24 10.02 7.00 -17.08
CA MET A 24 9.25 8.20 -16.74
C MET A 24 8.36 7.93 -15.53
N GLY A 25 8.41 8.83 -14.56
CA GLY A 25 7.57 8.77 -13.36
C GLY A 25 6.26 9.53 -13.53
N CYS A 26 5.43 9.44 -12.50
CA CYS A 26 4.23 10.27 -12.36
C CYS A 26 4.25 10.99 -11.00
N GLU A 27 3.65 12.17 -10.96
CA GLU A 27 3.45 12.93 -9.73
C GLU A 27 2.21 12.45 -8.99
N LEU A 28 2.13 12.75 -7.68
CA LEU A 28 0.93 12.56 -6.87
C LEU A 28 -0.10 13.67 -7.08
N ARG A 29 0.35 14.86 -7.49
CA ARG A 29 -0.52 16.01 -7.75
C ARG A 29 -1.60 15.67 -8.76
N ASP A 30 -2.83 16.10 -8.47
CA ASP A 30 -4.03 15.88 -9.28
C ASP A 30 -4.43 14.41 -9.47
N LYS A 31 -3.81 13.48 -8.72
CA LYS A 31 -4.16 12.06 -8.73
C LYS A 31 -5.21 11.72 -7.67
N THR A 32 -5.89 10.62 -7.89
CA THR A 32 -6.87 10.06 -6.94
C THR A 32 -6.19 9.00 -6.07
N LEU A 33 -6.28 9.18 -4.74
CA LEU A 33 -5.91 8.18 -3.77
C LEU A 33 -7.09 7.26 -3.46
N GLY A 34 -6.89 5.96 -3.52
CA GLY A 34 -7.81 4.95 -3.01
C GLY A 34 -7.26 4.33 -1.72
N VAL A 35 -8.06 4.30 -0.67
CA VAL A 35 -7.69 3.73 0.63
C VAL A 35 -8.64 2.58 0.95
N VAL A 36 -8.12 1.38 1.06
CA VAL A 36 -8.88 0.17 1.46
C VAL A 36 -8.65 -0.08 2.94
N GLY A 37 -9.63 0.28 3.77
CA GLY A 37 -9.55 0.26 5.23
C GLY A 37 -9.15 1.61 5.83
N LEU A 38 -10.07 2.23 6.58
CA LEU A 38 -9.88 3.54 7.22
C LEU A 38 -9.74 3.43 8.75
N GLY A 39 -8.81 2.58 9.19
CA GLY A 39 -8.35 2.52 10.56
C GLY A 39 -7.35 3.62 10.90
N GLY A 40 -6.63 3.49 12.00
CA GLY A 40 -5.59 4.45 12.41
C GLY A 40 -4.52 4.69 11.34
N ILE A 41 -4.02 3.62 10.69
CA ILE A 41 -2.98 3.72 9.65
C ILE A 41 -3.53 4.38 8.39
N GLY A 42 -4.69 3.94 7.88
CA GLY A 42 -5.30 4.55 6.68
C GLY A 42 -5.58 6.05 6.86
N SER A 43 -6.09 6.44 8.03
CA SER A 43 -6.31 7.86 8.37
C SER A 43 -5.00 8.64 8.42
N SER A 44 -3.95 8.08 9.00
CA SER A 44 -2.62 8.73 9.07
C SER A 44 -2.00 8.91 7.68
N VAL A 45 -2.15 7.93 6.78
CA VAL A 45 -1.68 8.04 5.39
C VAL A 45 -2.39 9.18 4.66
N ILE A 46 -3.72 9.30 4.81
CA ILE A 46 -4.48 10.41 4.23
C ILE A 46 -3.96 11.75 4.73
N GLU A 47 -3.75 11.87 6.03
CA GLU A 47 -3.25 13.10 6.65
C GLU A 47 -1.86 13.50 6.11
N LEU A 48 -0.93 12.54 6.05
CA LEU A 48 0.42 12.76 5.52
C LEU A 48 0.41 13.17 4.04
N LEU A 49 -0.53 12.68 3.26
CA LEU A 49 -0.61 12.96 1.82
C LEU A 49 -1.32 14.27 1.49
N LYS A 50 -1.93 14.99 2.45
CA LYS A 50 -2.59 16.29 2.21
C LYS A 50 -1.68 17.31 1.52
N GLY A 51 -0.40 17.33 1.87
CA GLY A 51 0.59 18.25 1.29
C GLY A 51 0.98 17.97 -0.16
N PHE A 52 0.60 16.82 -0.73
CA PHE A 52 1.01 16.43 -2.08
C PHE A 52 0.06 16.91 -3.20
N GLY A 53 -1.01 17.62 -2.86
CA GLY A 53 -1.93 18.20 -3.84
C GLY A 53 -2.74 17.15 -4.61
N MET A 54 -3.07 16.02 -3.97
CA MET A 54 -3.93 15.01 -4.59
C MET A 54 -5.33 15.57 -4.84
N LYS A 55 -5.97 15.15 -5.94
CA LYS A 55 -7.27 15.67 -6.38
C LYS A 55 -8.40 15.27 -5.45
N LYS A 56 -8.43 14.00 -5.05
CA LYS A 56 -9.43 13.44 -4.13
C LYS A 56 -8.94 12.16 -3.47
N THR A 57 -9.56 11.81 -2.36
CA THR A 57 -9.36 10.53 -1.68
C THR A 57 -10.67 9.76 -1.66
N LEU A 58 -10.62 8.53 -2.18
CA LEU A 58 -11.70 7.55 -2.12
C LEU A 58 -11.38 6.54 -1.03
N VAL A 59 -12.39 6.13 -0.27
CA VAL A 59 -12.22 5.18 0.82
C VAL A 59 -13.25 4.06 0.69
N TYR A 60 -12.78 2.82 0.72
CA TYR A 60 -13.60 1.65 0.95
C TYR A 60 -13.34 1.12 2.35
N ASP A 61 -14.35 1.21 3.20
CA ASP A 61 -14.38 0.58 4.53
C ASP A 61 -15.84 0.39 4.91
N PRO A 62 -16.32 -0.85 5.10
CA PRO A 62 -17.72 -1.11 5.42
C PRO A 62 -18.14 -0.58 6.81
N PHE A 63 -17.18 -0.30 7.70
CA PHE A 63 -17.44 0.05 9.10
C PHE A 63 -17.36 1.54 9.39
N ILE A 64 -16.91 2.38 8.46
CA ILE A 64 -16.89 3.82 8.68
C ILE A 64 -18.27 4.45 8.46
N ASP A 65 -18.59 5.42 9.29
CA ASP A 65 -19.76 6.26 9.12
C ASP A 65 -19.48 7.52 8.28
N GLU A 66 -20.56 8.18 7.86
CA GLU A 66 -20.51 9.40 7.07
C GLU A 66 -19.82 10.56 7.79
N ASN A 67 -19.88 10.61 9.13
CA ASN A 67 -19.29 11.68 9.92
C ASN A 67 -17.76 11.58 9.86
N LYS A 68 -17.23 10.35 10.00
CA LYS A 68 -15.78 10.10 9.89
C LYS A 68 -15.25 10.42 8.49
N ALA A 69 -16.01 10.09 7.46
CA ALA A 69 -15.65 10.43 6.08
C ALA A 69 -15.59 11.95 5.87
N LYS A 70 -16.56 12.69 6.39
CA LYS A 70 -16.60 14.16 6.34
C LYS A 70 -15.46 14.79 7.13
N GLU A 71 -15.18 14.32 8.35
CA GLU A 71 -14.08 14.81 9.20
C GLU A 71 -12.73 14.75 8.47
N LEU A 72 -12.47 13.65 7.75
CA LEU A 72 -11.25 13.45 7.01
C LEU A 72 -11.28 14.05 5.59
N ASN A 73 -12.41 14.61 5.17
CA ASN A 73 -12.62 15.13 3.82
C ASN A 73 -12.35 14.07 2.75
N VAL A 74 -12.93 12.89 2.92
CA VAL A 74 -12.80 11.75 1.99
C VAL A 74 -14.16 11.31 1.46
N ASN A 75 -14.17 10.64 0.32
CA ASN A 75 -15.38 10.10 -0.29
C ASN A 75 -15.46 8.61 -0.01
N LYS A 76 -16.45 8.17 0.79
CA LYS A 76 -16.77 6.77 0.96
C LYS A 76 -17.40 6.22 -0.32
N VAL A 77 -16.86 5.12 -0.82
CA VAL A 77 -17.31 4.48 -2.07
C VAL A 77 -17.27 2.96 -1.94
N GLU A 78 -17.91 2.27 -2.86
CA GLU A 78 -17.78 0.82 -3.01
C GLU A 78 -16.40 0.43 -3.58
N LEU A 79 -15.94 -0.79 -3.28
CA LEU A 79 -14.60 -1.27 -3.68
C LEU A 79 -14.40 -1.15 -5.20
N ASN A 80 -15.36 -1.56 -6.00
CA ASN A 80 -15.25 -1.50 -7.46
C ASN A 80 -15.04 -0.07 -7.96
N GLU A 81 -15.74 0.89 -7.39
CA GLU A 81 -15.59 2.30 -7.74
C GLU A 81 -14.20 2.83 -7.35
N LEU A 82 -13.72 2.45 -6.15
CA LEU A 82 -12.37 2.79 -5.71
C LEU A 82 -11.33 2.25 -6.69
N MET A 83 -11.42 0.97 -7.07
CA MET A 83 -10.49 0.34 -8.01
C MET A 83 -10.47 1.05 -9.38
N GLN A 84 -11.63 1.40 -9.91
CA GLN A 84 -11.77 2.07 -11.22
C GLN A 84 -11.21 3.49 -11.24
N GLN A 85 -11.42 4.24 -10.15
CA GLN A 85 -11.15 5.68 -10.18
C GLN A 85 -9.79 6.07 -9.60
N SER A 86 -9.13 5.18 -8.85
CA SER A 86 -7.87 5.50 -8.18
C SER A 86 -6.67 5.41 -9.10
N ASP A 87 -5.69 6.29 -8.87
CA ASP A 87 -4.38 6.25 -9.49
C ASP A 87 -3.34 5.58 -8.58
N PHE A 88 -3.52 5.74 -7.26
CA PHE A 88 -2.76 5.04 -6.23
C PHE A 88 -3.73 4.41 -5.25
N ILE A 89 -3.58 3.10 -5.02
CA ILE A 89 -4.39 2.34 -4.07
C ILE A 89 -3.51 1.85 -2.95
N THR A 90 -3.92 2.06 -1.70
CA THR A 90 -3.19 1.58 -0.53
C THR A 90 -4.11 0.78 0.40
N VAL A 91 -3.60 -0.36 0.88
CA VAL A 91 -4.38 -1.33 1.66
C VAL A 91 -3.98 -1.25 3.14
N HIS A 92 -4.98 -1.08 4.02
CA HIS A 92 -4.82 -0.92 5.46
C HIS A 92 -5.87 -1.67 6.30
N CYS A 93 -6.64 -2.57 5.68
CA CYS A 93 -7.57 -3.44 6.41
C CYS A 93 -6.82 -4.65 7.03
N PRO A 94 -7.35 -5.24 8.12
CA PRO A 94 -6.80 -6.48 8.68
C PRO A 94 -7.11 -7.67 7.76
N LEU A 95 -6.26 -8.71 7.79
CA LEU A 95 -6.57 -9.98 7.15
C LEU A 95 -7.53 -10.79 8.06
N ASN A 96 -8.68 -11.14 7.51
CA ASN A 96 -9.66 -12.05 8.10
C ASN A 96 -10.42 -12.79 6.98
N LYS A 97 -11.46 -13.55 7.33
CA LYS A 97 -12.26 -14.32 6.35
C LYS A 97 -12.95 -13.44 5.28
N ASP A 98 -13.30 -12.21 5.62
CA ASP A 98 -14.04 -11.30 4.75
C ASP A 98 -13.09 -10.43 3.88
N THR A 99 -11.81 -10.38 4.25
CA THR A 99 -10.77 -9.59 3.55
C THR A 99 -9.72 -10.45 2.84
N ARG A 100 -9.76 -11.78 3.02
CA ARG A 100 -8.93 -12.70 2.25
C ARG A 100 -9.35 -12.65 0.78
N ASP A 101 -8.36 -12.46 -0.10
CA ASP A 101 -8.56 -12.29 -1.55
C ASP A 101 -9.59 -11.19 -1.91
N LEU A 102 -9.73 -10.19 -1.02
CA LEU A 102 -10.63 -9.04 -1.24
C LEU A 102 -10.34 -8.33 -2.56
N ILE A 103 -9.06 -8.28 -2.94
CA ILE A 103 -8.60 -7.75 -4.22
C ILE A 103 -8.02 -8.92 -5.01
N SER A 104 -8.76 -9.36 -6.05
CA SER A 104 -8.40 -10.50 -6.86
C SER A 104 -8.51 -10.14 -8.35
N TYR A 105 -8.60 -11.11 -9.23
CA TYR A 105 -8.65 -10.93 -10.69
C TYR A 105 -9.66 -9.88 -11.13
N ARG A 106 -10.86 -9.91 -10.56
CA ARG A 106 -11.93 -8.98 -10.90
C ARG A 106 -11.57 -7.55 -10.52
N GLU A 107 -11.18 -7.32 -9.28
CA GLU A 107 -10.85 -6.00 -8.74
C GLU A 107 -9.63 -5.41 -9.46
N LEU A 108 -8.58 -6.22 -9.67
CA LEU A 108 -7.40 -5.81 -10.43
C LEU A 108 -7.74 -5.47 -11.88
N SER A 109 -8.67 -6.19 -12.51
CA SER A 109 -9.10 -5.89 -13.89
C SER A 109 -9.82 -4.56 -14.04
N LEU A 110 -10.35 -3.99 -12.95
CA LEU A 110 -10.99 -2.66 -12.93
C LEU A 110 -10.00 -1.51 -12.84
N MET A 111 -8.76 -1.79 -12.44
CA MET A 111 -7.75 -0.75 -12.25
C MET A 111 -7.33 -0.10 -13.57
N LYS A 112 -6.93 1.16 -13.49
CA LYS A 112 -6.31 1.86 -14.63
C LYS A 112 -4.94 1.25 -14.95
N SER A 113 -4.58 1.17 -16.20
CA SER A 113 -3.23 0.70 -16.62
C SER A 113 -2.09 1.60 -16.11
N SER A 114 -2.39 2.83 -15.73
CA SER A 114 -1.43 3.78 -15.14
C SER A 114 -1.40 3.75 -13.61
N SER A 115 -2.23 2.95 -12.95
CA SER A 115 -2.36 2.95 -11.50
C SER A 115 -1.39 2.03 -10.78
N PHE A 116 -1.20 2.29 -9.50
CA PHE A 116 -0.33 1.54 -8.60
C PHE A 116 -1.11 1.02 -7.40
N ILE A 117 -0.72 -0.16 -6.91
CA ILE A 117 -1.28 -0.73 -5.68
C ILE A 117 -0.19 -0.97 -4.64
N ILE A 118 -0.47 -0.63 -3.40
CA ILE A 118 0.46 -0.74 -2.27
C ILE A 118 -0.17 -1.59 -1.17
N ASN A 119 0.51 -2.65 -0.76
CA ASN A 119 0.11 -3.47 0.37
C ASN A 119 1.21 -3.52 1.44
N THR A 120 0.97 -2.79 2.51
CA THR A 120 1.78 -2.81 3.74
C THR A 120 0.96 -3.32 4.94
N ALA A 121 -0.19 -3.95 4.68
CA ALA A 121 -1.08 -4.47 5.71
C ALA A 121 -0.77 -5.95 6.03
N ARG A 122 -1.25 -6.87 5.19
CA ARG A 122 -1.00 -8.32 5.33
C ARG A 122 -1.03 -9.00 3.96
N GLY A 123 -0.24 -10.07 3.80
CA GLY A 123 -0.41 -11.01 2.70
C GLY A 123 -1.81 -11.61 2.68
N GLY A 124 -2.28 -12.10 1.55
CA GLY A 124 -3.60 -12.71 1.40
C GLY A 124 -4.79 -11.75 1.34
N ILE A 125 -4.60 -10.44 1.47
CA ILE A 125 -5.66 -9.45 1.18
C ILE A 125 -5.75 -9.21 -0.33
N ILE A 126 -4.62 -9.12 -0.99
CA ILE A 126 -4.51 -9.13 -2.45
C ILE A 126 -4.13 -10.56 -2.86
N ASN A 127 -4.89 -11.17 -3.75
CA ASN A 127 -4.54 -12.48 -4.29
C ASN A 127 -3.23 -12.38 -5.09
N GLU A 128 -2.20 -13.11 -4.66
CA GLU A 128 -0.86 -12.99 -5.24
C GLU A 128 -0.78 -13.51 -6.68
N ASP A 129 -1.56 -14.54 -7.05
CA ASP A 129 -1.58 -15.05 -8.42
C ASP A 129 -2.20 -14.02 -9.37
N ALA A 130 -3.31 -13.44 -8.98
CA ALA A 130 -3.98 -12.39 -9.73
C ALA A 130 -3.11 -11.14 -9.87
N LEU A 131 -2.42 -10.74 -8.81
CA LEU A 131 -1.51 -9.60 -8.83
C LEU A 131 -0.30 -9.85 -9.73
N PHE A 132 0.32 -11.03 -9.63
CA PHE A 132 1.44 -11.41 -10.49
C PHE A 132 1.05 -11.39 -11.97
N GLU A 133 -0.10 -11.97 -12.31
CA GLU A 133 -0.61 -11.95 -13.68
C GLU A 133 -0.87 -10.51 -14.18
N SER A 134 -1.47 -9.68 -13.35
CA SER A 134 -1.77 -8.27 -13.69
C SER A 134 -0.49 -7.46 -13.94
N LEU A 135 0.55 -7.68 -13.13
CA LEU A 135 1.83 -6.99 -13.24
C LEU A 135 2.66 -7.49 -14.42
N SER A 136 2.75 -8.81 -14.61
CA SER A 136 3.53 -9.42 -15.71
C SER A 136 2.97 -9.06 -17.10
N LYS A 137 1.64 -8.88 -17.19
CA LYS A 137 0.95 -8.41 -18.40
C LYS A 137 0.93 -6.87 -18.53
N ASN A 138 1.54 -6.13 -17.59
CA ASN A 138 1.47 -4.67 -17.52
C ASN A 138 0.02 -4.12 -17.54
N HIS A 139 -0.92 -4.88 -16.97
CA HIS A 139 -2.30 -4.43 -16.84
C HIS A 139 -2.39 -3.23 -15.89
N ILE A 140 -1.58 -3.20 -14.83
CA ILE A 140 -1.38 -2.05 -13.94
C ILE A 140 0.07 -1.58 -14.00
N ALA A 141 0.33 -0.32 -13.63
CA ALA A 141 1.65 0.28 -13.74
C ALA A 141 2.68 -0.29 -12.75
N GLY A 142 2.24 -0.80 -11.61
CA GLY A 142 3.13 -1.42 -10.64
C GLY A 142 2.52 -1.64 -9.26
N ALA A 143 3.28 -2.33 -8.41
CA ALA A 143 2.91 -2.60 -7.04
C ALA A 143 4.06 -2.35 -6.05
N ALA A 144 3.71 -2.15 -4.77
CA ALA A 144 4.66 -2.18 -3.65
C ALA A 144 4.13 -3.11 -2.57
N LEU A 145 4.94 -4.08 -2.15
CA LEU A 145 4.57 -5.13 -1.22
C LEU A 145 5.56 -5.19 -0.06
N ASP A 146 5.08 -5.10 1.16
CA ASP A 146 5.85 -5.34 2.39
C ASP A 146 5.38 -6.60 3.12
N CYS A 147 4.38 -7.32 2.58
CA CYS A 147 3.82 -8.52 3.17
C CYS A 147 3.35 -9.49 2.09
N PHE A 148 3.41 -10.80 2.39
CA PHE A 148 3.20 -11.89 1.47
C PHE A 148 2.34 -12.99 2.10
N ASP A 149 1.74 -13.85 1.25
CA ASP A 149 0.93 -14.97 1.72
C ASP A 149 1.70 -15.94 2.60
N ASN A 150 2.95 -16.23 2.22
CA ASN A 150 3.82 -17.14 2.95
C ASN A 150 5.06 -16.39 3.46
N GLU A 151 5.13 -16.11 4.72
CA GLU A 151 6.26 -15.47 5.39
C GLU A 151 6.85 -16.39 6.47
N PRO A 152 8.18 -16.40 6.67
CA PRO A 152 9.20 -15.64 5.95
C PRO A 152 9.51 -16.23 4.56
N ILE A 153 9.86 -15.35 3.60
CA ILE A 153 10.33 -15.76 2.28
C ILE A 153 11.81 -16.19 2.40
N ILE A 154 12.10 -17.46 2.12
CA ILE A 154 13.46 -18.04 2.26
C ILE A 154 14.12 -18.34 0.92
N GLU A 155 13.39 -18.19 -0.19
CA GLU A 155 13.87 -18.37 -1.55
C GLU A 155 13.46 -17.17 -2.43
N PRO A 156 14.10 -16.96 -3.60
CA PRO A 156 13.70 -15.88 -4.49
C PRO A 156 12.21 -15.92 -4.82
N HIS A 157 11.51 -14.85 -4.54
CA HIS A 157 10.08 -14.74 -4.79
C HIS A 157 9.81 -14.33 -6.24
N ARG A 158 8.78 -14.88 -6.88
CA ARG A 158 8.42 -14.62 -8.28
C ARG A 158 8.24 -13.13 -8.63
N PHE A 159 7.75 -12.32 -7.71
CA PHE A 159 7.66 -10.87 -7.92
C PHE A 159 9.02 -10.19 -8.10
N GLY A 160 10.12 -10.81 -7.66
CA GLY A 160 11.47 -10.30 -7.86
C GLY A 160 11.92 -10.31 -9.34
N GLU A 161 11.24 -11.05 -10.21
CA GLU A 161 11.48 -11.08 -11.65
C GLU A 161 10.86 -9.87 -12.38
N LEU A 162 10.00 -9.09 -11.71
CA LEU A 162 9.25 -8.00 -12.29
C LEU A 162 9.90 -6.65 -11.99
N GLU A 163 10.12 -5.82 -13.02
CA GLU A 163 10.70 -4.47 -12.86
C GLU A 163 9.74 -3.43 -12.31
N ASN A 164 8.44 -3.71 -12.32
CA ASN A 164 7.38 -2.79 -11.89
C ASN A 164 6.90 -3.05 -10.46
N VAL A 165 7.69 -3.77 -9.65
CA VAL A 165 7.35 -4.08 -8.25
C VAL A 165 8.45 -3.58 -7.31
N LEU A 166 8.05 -3.01 -6.18
CA LEU A 166 8.91 -2.79 -5.00
C LEU A 166 8.59 -3.85 -3.95
N LEU A 167 9.62 -4.48 -3.41
CA LEU A 167 9.49 -5.53 -2.40
C LEU A 167 10.24 -5.14 -1.13
N ALA A 168 9.64 -5.39 0.02
CA ALA A 168 10.30 -5.26 1.31
C ALA A 168 9.93 -6.48 2.20
N PRO A 169 10.82 -6.91 3.11
CA PRO A 169 10.67 -8.16 3.87
C PRO A 169 9.89 -7.93 5.19
N HIS A 170 8.67 -7.39 5.11
CA HIS A 170 7.79 -7.07 6.24
C HIS A 170 8.48 -6.20 7.30
N SER A 171 9.25 -5.21 6.85
CA SER A 171 10.12 -4.40 7.70
C SER A 171 10.18 -2.92 7.33
N ILE A 172 9.32 -2.46 6.42
CA ILE A 172 9.33 -1.07 5.98
C ILE A 172 9.12 -0.07 7.13
N ALA A 173 8.44 -0.51 8.19
CA ALA A 173 8.23 0.28 9.40
C ALA A 173 9.38 0.16 10.43
N TRP A 174 10.37 -0.72 10.23
CA TRP A 174 11.42 -0.97 11.22
C TRP A 174 12.39 0.21 11.28
N THR A 175 12.32 0.95 12.37
CA THR A 175 13.24 2.03 12.71
C THR A 175 13.71 1.87 14.15
N GLN A 176 14.82 2.51 14.49
CA GLN A 176 15.29 2.53 15.87
C GLN A 176 14.27 3.15 16.81
N GLU A 177 13.57 4.19 16.33
CA GLU A 177 12.51 4.89 17.08
C GLU A 177 11.34 3.96 17.34
N LEU A 178 10.89 3.19 16.34
CA LEU A 178 9.79 2.22 16.51
C LEU A 178 10.11 1.23 17.62
N PHE A 179 11.26 0.57 17.57
CA PHE A 179 11.63 -0.44 18.58
C PHE A 179 11.79 0.17 19.97
N ARG A 180 12.40 1.35 20.09
CA ARG A 180 12.50 2.09 21.34
C ARG A 180 11.12 2.42 21.93
N ASP A 181 10.21 2.92 21.11
CA ASP A 181 8.92 3.39 21.57
C ASP A 181 7.96 2.22 21.85
N MET A 182 8.05 1.13 21.08
CA MET A 182 7.38 -0.14 21.41
C MET A 182 7.84 -0.66 22.80
N GLY A 183 9.14 -0.68 23.07
CA GLY A 183 9.68 -1.09 24.38
C GLY A 183 9.12 -0.24 25.52
N LYS A 184 9.07 1.08 25.36
CA LYS A 184 8.50 2.00 26.37
C LYS A 184 7.01 1.74 26.60
N ILE A 185 6.23 1.58 25.53
CA ILE A 185 4.79 1.32 25.62
C ILE A 185 4.52 -0.03 26.29
N CYS A 186 5.22 -1.07 25.90
CA CYS A 186 5.10 -2.40 26.53
C CYS A 186 5.42 -2.34 28.03
N THR A 187 6.53 -1.71 28.40
CA THR A 187 6.93 -1.57 29.80
C THR A 187 5.89 -0.76 30.60
N LYS A 188 5.42 0.34 30.04
CA LYS A 188 4.37 1.15 30.66
C LYS A 188 3.10 0.33 30.90
N ASN A 189 2.62 -0.39 29.88
CA ASN A 189 1.42 -1.23 29.99
C ASN A 189 1.57 -2.32 31.06
N MET A 190 2.74 -2.94 31.15
CA MET A 190 3.02 -3.94 32.20
C MET A 190 2.95 -3.32 33.60
N ILE A 191 3.53 -2.13 33.81
CA ILE A 191 3.48 -1.41 35.08
C ILE A 191 2.03 -1.01 35.39
N ASP A 192 1.29 -0.46 34.43
CA ASP A 192 -0.11 -0.04 34.63
C ASP A 192 -0.98 -1.23 35.04
N ILE A 193 -0.83 -2.39 34.38
CA ILE A 193 -1.54 -3.62 34.75
C ILE A 193 -1.17 -4.10 36.15
N SER A 194 0.12 -4.07 36.51
CA SER A 194 0.58 -4.50 37.85
C SER A 194 0.02 -3.59 38.94
N ASN A 195 -0.26 -2.34 38.64
CA ASN A 195 -0.85 -1.36 39.56
C ASN A 195 -2.39 -1.36 39.51
N GLY A 196 -3.03 -2.28 38.78
CA GLY A 196 -4.49 -2.37 38.65
C GLY A 196 -5.11 -1.28 37.76
N ILE A 197 -4.31 -0.56 36.98
CA ILE A 197 -4.76 0.44 36.01
C ILE A 197 -5.09 -0.31 34.69
N ARG A 198 -6.32 -0.13 34.18
CA ARG A 198 -6.82 -0.72 32.93
C ARG A 198 -6.88 0.32 31.82
#